data_bfc057ac11b737175195332a83f06af4
#
_entry.id   bfc057ac11b737175195332a83f06af4
#
_cell.length_a   1.000
_cell.length_b   1.000
_cell.length_c   1.000
_cell.angle_alpha   90.00
_cell.angle_beta   90.00
_cell.angle_gamma   90.00
#
_symmetry.space_group_name_H-M   'P 1'
#
loop_
_entity.id
_entity.type
_entity.pdbx_description
1 polymer ?
#
loop_
_entity_poly.entity_id
_entity_poly.type
_entity_poly.pdbx_seq_one_letter_code
_entity_poly.pdbx_strand_id
1 'polypeptide(L)'
;QQYLKPLYPNEDLYRILKDAFRGGDVHANPAYSGKVLKNVKSVDKSSAYPSVQCIEKFPVSSFKLRKNVTFEQMEKLLFVHKKALVFRIRFTKLFSKDPFPPEPYLSFAKVKVIGERVLDNGRVVCANVLETALTDIDYKIVKDNYTWESAEILELWDATYGILPKGLVKVVQEYYKAKTALKGVEGQEYFYMKSKNKLNAIYGMS
;
A
#
# COMPACT_ATOMS: atom_id res chain seq x y z
N GLN A 1 10.37 -3.80 19.93
CA GLN A 1 11.33 -4.66 19.22
C GLN A 1 11.07 -6.16 19.41
N GLN A 2 10.74 -6.64 20.63
CA GLN A 2 10.53 -8.07 20.88
C GLN A 2 9.35 -8.69 20.07
N TYR A 3 8.37 -7.90 19.66
CA TYR A 3 7.23 -8.35 18.83
C TYR A 3 7.53 -8.36 17.32
N LEU A 4 8.50 -7.57 16.87
CA LEU A 4 8.83 -7.40 15.45
C LEU A 4 10.01 -8.27 15.01
N LYS A 5 10.91 -8.61 15.93
CA LYS A 5 12.12 -9.37 15.64
C LYS A 5 11.89 -10.68 14.86
N PRO A 6 10.82 -11.48 15.15
CA PRO A 6 10.53 -12.68 14.37
C PRO A 6 10.02 -12.42 12.94
N LEU A 7 9.66 -11.17 12.63
CA LEU A 7 9.08 -10.76 11.34
C LEU A 7 10.12 -10.10 10.43
N TYR A 8 11.37 -9.96 10.87
CA TYR A 8 12.40 -9.35 10.03
C TYR A 8 12.58 -10.14 8.74
N PRO A 9 12.49 -9.48 7.58
CA PRO A 9 12.62 -10.14 6.29
C PRO A 9 14.08 -10.59 6.07
N ASN A 10 14.25 -11.72 5.38
CA ASN A 10 15.52 -12.04 4.76
C ASN A 10 15.74 -11.13 3.54
N GLU A 11 16.93 -11.20 2.92
CA GLU A 11 17.29 -10.31 1.80
C GLU A 11 16.30 -10.40 0.63
N ASP A 12 15.88 -11.61 0.25
CA ASP A 12 14.97 -11.81 -0.89
C ASP A 12 13.58 -11.22 -0.59
N LEU A 13 13.04 -11.50 0.60
CA LEU A 13 11.77 -10.91 1.03
C LEU A 13 11.87 -9.39 1.15
N TYR A 14 12.98 -8.86 1.70
CA TYR A 14 13.18 -7.41 1.79
C TYR A 14 13.18 -6.76 0.40
N ARG A 15 13.82 -7.39 -0.58
CA ARG A 15 13.89 -6.89 -1.97
C ARG A 15 12.50 -6.79 -2.60
N ILE A 16 11.69 -7.83 -2.52
CA ILE A 16 10.33 -7.79 -3.09
C ILE A 16 9.40 -6.82 -2.33
N LEU A 17 9.52 -6.72 -1.01
CA LEU A 17 8.78 -5.74 -0.21
C LEU A 17 9.14 -4.30 -0.62
N LYS A 18 10.42 -4.01 -0.84
CA LYS A 18 10.91 -2.71 -1.32
C LYS A 18 10.37 -2.38 -2.72
N ASP A 19 10.34 -3.35 -3.62
CA ASP A 19 9.79 -3.19 -4.97
C ASP A 19 8.27 -2.98 -4.94
N ALA A 20 7.56 -3.67 -4.06
CA ALA A 20 6.11 -3.53 -3.88
C ALA A 20 5.73 -2.26 -3.10
N PHE A 21 6.67 -1.65 -2.36
CA PHE A 21 6.38 -0.47 -1.55
C PHE A 21 5.93 0.70 -2.44
N ARG A 22 4.77 1.27 -2.10
CA ARG A 22 4.20 2.44 -2.76
C ARG A 22 3.97 3.53 -1.71
N GLY A 23 4.30 4.76 -2.08
CA GLY A 23 3.94 5.94 -1.28
C GLY A 23 2.45 6.23 -1.33
N GLY A 24 2.04 7.29 -0.64
CA GLY A 24 0.67 7.81 -0.76
C GLY A 24 0.36 8.17 -2.22
N ASP A 25 -0.88 7.91 -2.63
CA ASP A 25 -1.36 8.31 -3.94
C ASP A 25 -1.75 9.78 -3.90
N VAL A 26 -0.99 10.62 -4.61
CA VAL A 26 -1.19 12.08 -4.66
C VAL A 26 -1.34 12.47 -6.12
N HIS A 27 -2.49 12.99 -6.47
CA HIS A 27 -2.80 13.45 -7.82
C HIS A 27 -3.74 14.66 -7.80
N ALA A 28 -3.71 15.43 -8.90
CA ALA A 28 -4.69 16.47 -9.17
C ALA A 28 -5.75 15.93 -10.13
N ASN A 29 -7.02 16.29 -9.91
CA ASN A 29 -8.06 15.94 -10.86
C ASN A 29 -7.85 16.71 -12.18
N PRO A 30 -7.55 16.04 -13.31
CA PRO A 30 -7.23 16.69 -14.58
C PRO A 30 -8.38 17.53 -15.11
N ALA A 31 -9.63 17.23 -14.77
CA ALA A 31 -10.81 18.02 -15.17
C ALA A 31 -10.78 19.47 -14.66
N TYR A 32 -9.99 19.74 -13.63
CA TYR A 32 -9.81 21.08 -13.03
C TYR A 32 -8.46 21.73 -13.35
N SER A 33 -7.62 21.08 -14.16
CA SER A 33 -6.33 21.64 -14.57
C SER A 33 -6.50 23.00 -15.26
N GLY A 34 -5.71 23.98 -14.85
CA GLY A 34 -5.76 25.35 -15.36
C GLY A 34 -6.99 26.18 -14.95
N LYS A 35 -7.86 25.65 -14.07
CA LYS A 35 -9.05 26.36 -13.59
C LYS A 35 -8.84 26.94 -12.19
N VAL A 36 -9.36 28.15 -11.97
CA VAL A 36 -9.46 28.74 -10.63
C VAL A 36 -10.76 28.29 -10.00
N LEU A 37 -10.67 27.49 -8.93
CA LEU A 37 -11.84 26.99 -8.20
C LEU A 37 -12.13 27.91 -7.01
N LYS A 38 -13.42 28.26 -6.82
CA LYS A 38 -13.93 29.03 -5.67
C LYS A 38 -14.63 28.09 -4.69
N ASN A 39 -14.71 28.50 -3.42
CA ASN A 39 -15.39 27.77 -2.36
C ASN A 39 -14.86 26.32 -2.14
N VAL A 40 -13.56 26.14 -2.30
CA VAL A 40 -12.91 24.85 -2.06
C VAL A 40 -12.82 24.58 -0.56
N LYS A 41 -13.19 23.36 -0.12
CA LYS A 41 -12.99 22.89 1.25
C LYS A 41 -11.82 21.93 1.30
N SER A 42 -10.94 22.12 2.28
CA SER A 42 -9.89 21.15 2.60
C SER A 42 -10.36 20.22 3.72
N VAL A 43 -10.22 18.93 3.54
CA VAL A 43 -10.56 17.91 4.54
C VAL A 43 -9.31 17.08 4.81
N ASP A 44 -8.95 16.93 6.09
CA ASP A 44 -7.82 16.12 6.54
C ASP A 44 -8.28 15.02 7.50
N LYS A 45 -7.76 13.80 7.30
CA LYS A 45 -8.00 12.68 8.21
C LYS A 45 -7.00 12.71 9.36
N SER A 46 -7.46 13.04 10.56
CA SER A 46 -6.61 13.11 11.75
C SER A 46 -5.95 11.75 12.03
N SER A 47 -4.60 11.74 12.07
CA SER A 47 -3.79 10.54 12.38
C SER A 47 -4.16 9.31 11.54
N ALA A 48 -4.23 9.48 10.22
CA ALA A 48 -4.67 8.42 9.28
C ALA A 48 -3.92 7.10 9.50
N TYR A 49 -2.59 7.09 9.48
CA TYR A 49 -1.79 5.87 9.70
C TYR A 49 -2.00 5.21 11.07
N PRO A 50 -1.92 5.95 12.20
CA PRO A 50 -2.24 5.38 13.51
C PRO A 50 -3.65 4.79 13.61
N SER A 51 -4.65 5.41 12.96
CA SER A 51 -6.01 4.86 12.95
C SER A 51 -6.07 3.52 12.23
N VAL A 52 -5.40 3.39 11.08
CA VAL A 52 -5.30 2.13 10.32
C VAL A 52 -4.61 1.05 11.18
N GLN A 53 -3.51 1.37 11.87
CA GLN A 53 -2.84 0.42 12.77
C GLN A 53 -3.74 -0.13 13.89
N CYS A 54 -4.76 0.62 14.32
CA CYS A 54 -5.67 0.18 15.38
C CYS A 54 -6.82 -0.70 14.89
N ILE A 55 -7.26 -0.56 13.65
CA ILE A 55 -8.50 -1.18 13.15
C ILE A 55 -8.29 -2.21 12.06
N GLU A 56 -7.21 -2.10 11.27
CA GLU A 56 -6.98 -2.99 10.15
C GLU A 56 -6.18 -4.24 10.54
N LYS A 57 -6.25 -5.26 9.69
CA LYS A 57 -5.43 -6.46 9.81
C LYS A 57 -4.11 -6.27 9.09
N PHE A 58 -3.04 -6.75 9.71
CA PHE A 58 -1.67 -6.73 9.18
C PHE A 58 -1.11 -8.14 9.07
N PRO A 59 -0.08 -8.39 8.24
CA PRO A 59 0.67 -9.64 8.27
C PRO A 59 1.31 -9.82 9.66
N VAL A 60 0.87 -10.84 10.43
CA VAL A 60 1.35 -11.09 11.80
C VAL A 60 2.17 -12.38 11.93
N SER A 61 2.32 -13.12 10.85
CA SER A 61 3.25 -14.26 10.76
C SER A 61 4.41 -13.93 9.82
N SER A 62 5.52 -14.67 9.93
CA SER A 62 6.59 -14.60 8.94
C SER A 62 6.08 -14.96 7.55
N PHE A 63 6.55 -14.25 6.55
CA PHE A 63 6.27 -14.57 5.15
C PHE A 63 6.97 -15.86 4.74
N LYS A 64 6.29 -16.70 3.98
CA LYS A 64 6.79 -17.97 3.44
C LYS A 64 6.81 -17.92 1.93
N LEU A 65 7.96 -18.23 1.33
CA LEU A 65 8.09 -18.37 -0.13
C LEU A 65 7.29 -19.58 -0.62
N ARG A 66 6.47 -19.35 -1.63
CA ARG A 66 5.77 -20.42 -2.39
C ARG A 66 6.41 -20.58 -3.75
N LYS A 67 6.83 -21.79 -4.07
CA LYS A 67 7.43 -22.14 -5.35
C LYS A 67 6.37 -22.65 -6.32
N ASN A 68 6.55 -22.34 -7.62
CA ASN A 68 5.72 -22.87 -8.71
C ASN A 68 4.21 -22.62 -8.52
N VAL A 69 3.85 -21.40 -8.12
CA VAL A 69 2.45 -21.02 -7.90
C VAL A 69 1.85 -20.54 -9.21
N THR A 70 0.72 -21.12 -9.63
CA THR A 70 -0.03 -20.61 -10.78
C THR A 70 -0.82 -19.36 -10.41
N PHE A 71 -1.29 -18.64 -11.43
CA PHE A 71 -2.13 -17.45 -11.23
C PHE A 71 -3.43 -17.80 -10.46
N GLU A 72 -4.08 -18.91 -10.81
CA GLU A 72 -5.31 -19.37 -10.15
C GLU A 72 -5.06 -19.77 -8.69
N GLN A 73 -3.92 -20.39 -8.40
CA GLN A 73 -3.52 -20.73 -7.03
C GLN A 73 -3.27 -19.46 -6.19
N MET A 74 -2.65 -18.43 -6.78
CA MET A 74 -2.48 -17.12 -6.12
C MET A 74 -3.84 -16.49 -5.81
N GLU A 75 -4.78 -16.46 -6.77
CA GLU A 75 -6.13 -15.93 -6.52
C GLU A 75 -6.87 -16.73 -5.44
N LYS A 76 -6.70 -18.04 -5.39
CA LYS A 76 -7.27 -18.88 -4.32
C LYS A 76 -6.68 -18.53 -2.95
N LEU A 77 -5.36 -18.34 -2.85
CA LEU A 77 -4.71 -17.87 -1.62
C LEU A 77 -5.29 -16.53 -1.15
N LEU A 78 -5.51 -15.60 -2.08
CA LEU A 78 -6.03 -14.27 -1.80
C LEU A 78 -7.52 -14.28 -1.44
N PHE A 79 -8.37 -14.81 -2.32
CA PHE A 79 -9.81 -14.62 -2.21
C PHE A 79 -10.50 -15.66 -1.34
N VAL A 80 -9.98 -16.91 -1.29
CA VAL A 80 -10.55 -18.00 -0.50
C VAL A 80 -9.86 -18.08 0.85
N HIS A 81 -8.54 -18.18 0.87
CA HIS A 81 -7.78 -18.36 2.11
C HIS A 81 -7.46 -17.04 2.84
N LYS A 82 -7.78 -15.88 2.24
CA LYS A 82 -7.60 -14.54 2.83
C LYS A 82 -6.19 -14.30 3.37
N LYS A 83 -5.18 -14.79 2.65
CA LYS A 83 -3.78 -14.60 3.00
C LYS A 83 -3.29 -13.19 2.65
N ALA A 84 -2.33 -12.69 3.45
CA ALA A 84 -1.51 -11.57 3.05
C ALA A 84 -0.51 -12.05 2.02
N LEU A 85 -0.43 -11.38 0.88
CA LEU A 85 0.46 -11.75 -0.21
C LEU A 85 1.36 -10.58 -0.58
N VAL A 86 2.61 -10.89 -0.93
CA VAL A 86 3.47 -10.04 -1.74
C VAL A 86 4.05 -10.90 -2.84
N PHE A 87 3.96 -10.44 -4.09
CA PHE A 87 4.34 -11.24 -5.23
C PHE A 87 4.79 -10.41 -6.42
N ARG A 88 5.61 -11.00 -7.26
CA ARG A 88 6.00 -10.46 -8.56
C ARG A 88 5.15 -11.13 -9.63
N ILE A 89 4.53 -10.32 -10.48
CA ILE A 89 3.62 -10.75 -11.51
C ILE A 89 4.03 -10.15 -12.86
N ARG A 90 3.85 -10.92 -13.92
CA ARG A 90 3.96 -10.50 -15.31
C ARG A 90 2.58 -10.52 -15.94
N PHE A 91 2.15 -9.40 -16.48
CA PHE A 91 0.94 -9.27 -17.29
C PHE A 91 1.31 -9.20 -18.77
N THR A 92 0.51 -9.84 -19.62
CA THR A 92 0.57 -9.74 -21.08
C THR A 92 -0.66 -9.00 -21.58
N LYS A 93 -0.46 -8.02 -22.47
CA LYS A 93 -1.51 -7.15 -23.01
C LYS A 93 -2.38 -6.54 -21.90
N LEU A 94 -1.73 -5.77 -21.04
CA LEU A 94 -2.40 -5.04 -19.98
C LEU A 94 -3.03 -3.77 -20.54
N PHE A 95 -4.32 -3.53 -20.20
CA PHE A 95 -5.06 -2.34 -20.60
C PHE A 95 -5.86 -1.79 -19.42
N SER A 96 -5.91 -0.47 -19.27
CA SER A 96 -6.88 0.17 -18.39
C SER A 96 -8.29 -0.13 -18.88
N LYS A 97 -9.21 -0.45 -17.96
CA LYS A 97 -10.64 -0.66 -18.28
C LYS A 97 -11.31 0.63 -18.73
N ASP A 98 -10.88 1.76 -18.18
CA ASP A 98 -11.29 3.08 -18.62
C ASP A 98 -10.25 3.59 -19.63
N PRO A 99 -10.63 3.92 -20.88
CA PRO A 99 -9.71 4.49 -21.87
C PRO A 99 -9.17 5.86 -21.47
N PHE A 100 -9.87 6.59 -20.58
CA PHE A 100 -9.47 7.89 -20.04
C PHE A 100 -9.58 7.90 -18.52
N PRO A 101 -8.83 7.01 -17.82
CA PRO A 101 -8.92 6.95 -16.37
C PRO A 101 -8.49 8.29 -15.78
N PRO A 102 -9.16 8.76 -14.70
CA PRO A 102 -8.76 9.97 -13.99
C PRO A 102 -7.28 9.93 -13.56
N GLU A 103 -6.83 8.75 -13.13
CA GLU A 103 -5.43 8.41 -12.91
C GLU A 103 -5.23 6.89 -12.96
N PRO A 104 -4.39 6.36 -13.88
CA PRO A 104 -4.04 4.95 -13.89
C PRO A 104 -3.25 4.58 -12.63
N TYR A 105 -3.50 3.38 -12.06
CA TYR A 105 -2.89 3.01 -10.76
C TYR A 105 -1.39 2.71 -10.84
N LEU A 106 -0.94 2.03 -11.91
CA LEU A 106 0.43 1.52 -12.01
C LEU A 106 1.42 2.63 -12.41
N SER A 107 2.28 3.03 -11.47
CA SER A 107 3.37 3.98 -11.75
C SER A 107 4.45 3.34 -12.62
N PHE A 108 4.85 4.02 -13.70
CA PHE A 108 5.93 3.56 -14.60
C PHE A 108 7.27 3.39 -13.87
N ALA A 109 7.55 4.18 -12.84
CA ALA A 109 8.76 4.06 -12.04
C ALA A 109 8.84 2.76 -11.19
N LYS A 110 7.72 2.03 -11.05
CA LYS A 110 7.61 0.80 -10.23
C LYS A 110 7.33 -0.45 -11.06
N VAL A 111 7.44 -0.35 -12.38
CA VAL A 111 7.18 -1.46 -13.29
C VAL A 111 8.32 -1.61 -14.28
N LYS A 112 8.51 -2.83 -14.80
CA LYS A 112 9.35 -3.11 -15.95
C LYS A 112 8.44 -3.40 -17.13
N VAL A 113 8.55 -2.62 -18.20
CA VAL A 113 7.76 -2.79 -19.41
C VAL A 113 8.66 -3.31 -20.53
N ILE A 114 8.14 -4.27 -21.30
CA ILE A 114 8.76 -4.83 -22.48
C ILE A 114 7.79 -4.60 -23.66
N GLY A 115 8.29 -4.01 -24.74
CA GLY A 115 7.50 -3.65 -25.91
C GLY A 115 6.78 -2.32 -25.77
N GLU A 116 5.69 -2.17 -26.51
CA GLU A 116 4.92 -0.95 -26.59
C GLU A 116 4.15 -0.65 -25.30
N ARG A 117 3.97 0.62 -25.03
CA ARG A 117 3.21 1.14 -23.88
C ARG A 117 2.59 2.49 -24.17
N VAL A 118 1.53 2.80 -23.47
CA VAL A 118 0.96 4.14 -23.36
C VAL A 118 1.00 4.57 -21.90
N LEU A 119 1.49 5.78 -21.68
CA LEU A 119 1.59 6.39 -20.35
C LEU A 119 0.72 7.65 -20.29
N ASP A 120 0.12 7.89 -19.13
CA ASP A 120 -0.48 9.16 -18.76
C ASP A 120 0.12 9.62 -17.43
N ASN A 121 0.67 10.83 -17.41
CA ASN A 121 1.32 11.44 -16.25
C ASN A 121 2.25 10.48 -15.45
N GLY A 122 3.08 9.70 -16.18
CA GLY A 122 4.00 8.72 -15.57
C GLY A 122 3.32 7.45 -15.05
N ARG A 123 2.05 7.23 -15.36
CA ARG A 123 1.27 6.04 -15.04
C ARG A 123 1.02 5.22 -16.30
N VAL A 124 0.92 3.90 -16.15
CA VAL A 124 0.72 2.99 -17.27
C VAL A 124 -0.77 2.86 -17.59
N VAL A 125 -1.16 3.27 -18.80
CA VAL A 125 -2.51 3.06 -19.35
C VAL A 125 -2.60 1.69 -20.00
N CYS A 126 -1.62 1.34 -20.85
CA CYS A 126 -1.50 0.00 -21.40
C CYS A 126 -0.03 -0.39 -21.62
N ALA A 127 0.23 -1.69 -21.71
CA ALA A 127 1.54 -2.25 -22.01
C ALA A 127 1.44 -3.64 -22.65
N ASN A 128 2.35 -3.95 -23.58
CA ASN A 128 2.42 -5.29 -24.19
C ASN A 128 2.79 -6.34 -23.15
N VAL A 129 3.88 -6.13 -22.41
CA VAL A 129 4.27 -6.97 -21.27
C VAL A 129 4.69 -6.06 -20.13
N LEU A 130 4.19 -6.32 -18.94
CA LEU A 130 4.50 -5.54 -17.75
C LEU A 130 4.79 -6.47 -16.57
N GLU A 131 5.96 -6.27 -15.94
CA GLU A 131 6.32 -6.92 -14.68
C GLU A 131 6.31 -5.92 -13.54
N THR A 132 5.74 -6.32 -12.42
CA THR A 132 5.71 -5.49 -11.20
C THR A 132 5.61 -6.35 -9.95
N ALA A 133 6.04 -5.79 -8.81
CA ALA A 133 5.75 -6.36 -7.50
C ALA A 133 4.49 -5.71 -6.93
N LEU A 134 3.60 -6.52 -6.39
CA LEU A 134 2.32 -6.10 -5.82
C LEU A 134 2.11 -6.75 -4.45
N THR A 135 1.43 -6.03 -3.56
CA THR A 135 0.74 -6.64 -2.43
C THR A 135 -0.64 -7.14 -2.87
N ASP A 136 -1.29 -7.93 -2.04
CA ASP A 136 -2.67 -8.36 -2.28
C ASP A 136 -3.66 -7.18 -2.34
N ILE A 137 -3.37 -6.09 -1.64
CA ILE A 137 -4.18 -4.86 -1.68
C ILE A 137 -4.01 -4.18 -3.03
N ASP A 138 -2.77 -3.98 -3.48
CA ASP A 138 -2.48 -3.41 -4.81
C ASP A 138 -3.10 -4.23 -5.93
N TYR A 139 -3.02 -5.57 -5.83
CA TYR A 139 -3.59 -6.45 -6.85
C TYR A 139 -5.10 -6.30 -6.98
N LYS A 140 -5.83 -6.14 -5.88
CA LYS A 140 -7.28 -5.88 -5.93
C LYS A 140 -7.58 -4.61 -6.72
N ILE A 141 -6.83 -3.53 -6.47
CA ILE A 141 -6.96 -2.28 -7.20
C ILE A 141 -6.62 -2.48 -8.68
N VAL A 142 -5.53 -3.19 -8.99
CA VAL A 142 -5.17 -3.52 -10.38
C VAL A 142 -6.27 -4.34 -11.05
N LYS A 143 -6.81 -5.35 -10.39
CA LYS A 143 -7.91 -6.18 -10.91
C LYS A 143 -9.18 -5.37 -11.19
N ASP A 144 -9.46 -4.36 -10.40
CA ASP A 144 -10.62 -3.49 -10.58
C ASP A 144 -10.44 -2.50 -11.74
N ASN A 145 -9.20 -2.05 -12.00
CA ASN A 145 -8.91 -0.98 -12.95
C ASN A 145 -8.32 -1.44 -14.28
N TYR A 146 -7.81 -2.67 -14.39
CA TYR A 146 -7.15 -3.19 -15.59
C TYR A 146 -7.75 -4.51 -16.06
N THR A 147 -7.55 -4.78 -17.36
CA THR A 147 -7.72 -6.10 -17.99
C THR A 147 -6.39 -6.56 -18.57
N TRP A 148 -6.23 -7.85 -18.75
CA TRP A 148 -5.06 -8.46 -19.37
C TRP A 148 -5.43 -9.75 -20.09
N GLU A 149 -4.62 -10.16 -21.07
CA GLU A 149 -4.80 -11.42 -21.79
C GLU A 149 -4.35 -12.62 -20.95
N SER A 150 -3.17 -12.51 -20.34
CA SER A 150 -2.63 -13.53 -19.44
C SER A 150 -1.82 -12.92 -18.30
N ALA A 151 -1.68 -13.67 -17.21
CA ALA A 151 -0.86 -13.29 -16.08
C ALA A 151 -0.07 -14.49 -15.55
N GLU A 152 1.19 -14.26 -15.18
CA GLU A 152 2.13 -15.26 -14.66
C GLU A 152 2.70 -14.78 -13.32
N ILE A 153 2.71 -15.66 -12.32
CA ILE A 153 3.35 -15.41 -11.04
C ILE A 153 4.82 -15.82 -11.12
N LEU A 154 5.71 -14.85 -10.97
CA LEU A 154 7.16 -15.06 -11.02
C LEU A 154 7.74 -15.39 -9.64
N GLU A 155 7.17 -14.81 -8.58
CA GLU A 155 7.58 -15.01 -7.19
C GLU A 155 6.40 -14.70 -6.28
N LEU A 156 6.18 -15.49 -5.23
CA LEU A 156 5.09 -15.27 -4.28
C LEU A 156 5.50 -15.62 -2.85
N TRP A 157 5.19 -14.71 -1.94
CA TRP A 157 5.31 -14.90 -0.50
C TRP A 157 3.94 -14.71 0.15
N ASP A 158 3.60 -15.58 1.10
CA ASP A 158 2.36 -15.50 1.86
C ASP A 158 2.60 -15.39 3.37
N ALA A 159 1.71 -14.67 4.03
CA ALA A 159 1.63 -14.57 5.48
C ALA A 159 0.18 -14.66 5.95
N THR A 160 -0.01 -14.74 7.26
CA THR A 160 -1.34 -14.75 7.86
C THR A 160 -1.68 -13.36 8.37
N TYR A 161 -2.87 -12.88 8.04
CA TYR A 161 -3.43 -11.65 8.57
C TYR A 161 -3.90 -11.80 10.01
N GLY A 162 -3.66 -10.78 10.81
CA GLY A 162 -4.17 -10.67 12.18
C GLY A 162 -4.17 -9.21 12.64
N ILE A 163 -4.69 -9.00 13.83
CA ILE A 163 -4.67 -7.68 14.49
C ILE A 163 -3.31 -7.51 15.14
N LEU A 164 -2.76 -6.30 15.09
CA LEU A 164 -1.50 -5.97 15.77
C LEU A 164 -1.57 -6.28 17.28
N PRO A 165 -0.46 -6.60 17.93
CA PRO A 165 -0.43 -6.94 19.35
C PRO A 165 -1.14 -5.87 20.21
N LYS A 166 -2.00 -6.29 21.13
CA LYS A 166 -2.78 -5.38 22.01
C LYS A 166 -1.93 -4.31 22.69
N GLY A 167 -0.69 -4.66 23.08
CA GLY A 167 0.25 -3.72 23.69
C GLY A 167 0.64 -2.59 22.75
N LEU A 168 0.86 -2.88 21.46
CA LEU A 168 1.17 -1.87 20.44
C LEU A 168 -0.03 -0.96 20.18
N VAL A 169 -1.21 -1.55 19.99
CA VAL A 169 -2.46 -0.80 19.80
C VAL A 169 -2.74 0.14 20.99
N LYS A 170 -2.53 -0.34 22.22
CA LYS A 170 -2.67 0.48 23.43
C LYS A 170 -1.74 1.68 23.42
N VAL A 171 -0.47 1.50 23.08
CA VAL A 171 0.52 2.59 22.99
C VAL A 171 0.11 3.63 21.94
N VAL A 172 -0.35 3.19 20.75
CA VAL A 172 -0.88 4.09 19.71
C VAL A 172 -2.04 4.92 20.25
N GLN A 173 -2.99 4.29 20.92
CA GLN A 173 -4.16 4.96 21.51
C GLN A 173 -3.78 5.96 22.60
N GLU A 174 -2.82 5.61 23.48
CA GLU A 174 -2.33 6.49 24.55
C GLU A 174 -1.69 7.77 23.97
N TYR A 175 -0.80 7.64 22.97
CA TYR A 175 -0.19 8.82 22.33
C TYR A 175 -1.20 9.63 21.51
N TYR A 176 -2.21 8.99 20.91
CA TYR A 176 -3.29 9.70 20.24
C TYR A 176 -4.12 10.53 21.22
N LYS A 177 -4.50 9.95 22.35
CA LYS A 177 -5.23 10.64 23.43
C LYS A 177 -4.42 11.82 23.97
N ALA A 178 -3.13 11.60 24.30
CA ALA A 178 -2.24 12.66 24.78
C ALA A 178 -2.11 13.80 23.78
N LYS A 179 -1.86 13.48 22.48
CA LYS A 179 -1.83 14.49 21.42
C LYS A 179 -3.14 15.29 21.32
N THR A 180 -4.28 14.61 21.40
CA THR A 180 -5.59 15.27 21.26
C THR A 180 -5.92 16.18 22.43
N ALA A 181 -5.62 15.74 23.67
CA ALA A 181 -5.83 16.51 24.89
C ALA A 181 -4.97 17.78 24.97
N LEU A 182 -3.78 17.75 24.36
CA LEU A 182 -2.82 18.85 24.42
C LEU A 182 -2.94 19.82 23.22
N LYS A 183 -3.79 19.51 22.24
CA LYS A 183 -3.93 20.34 21.03
C LYS A 183 -4.59 21.67 21.34
N GLY A 184 -3.87 22.78 21.09
CA GLY A 184 -4.38 24.14 21.30
C GLY A 184 -4.43 24.59 22.77
N VAL A 185 -3.80 23.84 23.69
CA VAL A 185 -3.66 24.23 25.09
C VAL A 185 -2.43 25.11 25.22
N GLU A 186 -2.59 26.32 25.72
CA GLU A 186 -1.52 27.29 25.93
C GLU A 186 -0.44 26.76 26.85
N GLY A 187 0.83 26.95 26.46
CA GLY A 187 2.01 26.44 27.20
C GLY A 187 2.25 24.93 27.08
N GLN A 188 1.45 24.18 26.30
CA GLN A 188 1.60 22.75 26.12
C GLN A 188 2.10 22.34 24.72
N GLU A 189 2.56 23.30 23.91
CA GLU A 189 2.98 23.10 22.52
C GLU A 189 4.10 22.06 22.40
N TYR A 190 5.07 22.11 23.32
CA TYR A 190 6.18 21.13 23.38
C TYR A 190 5.66 19.71 23.60
N PHE A 191 4.78 19.49 24.58
CA PHE A 191 4.23 18.17 24.90
C PHE A 191 3.31 17.66 23.80
N TYR A 192 2.53 18.55 23.17
CA TYR A 192 1.75 18.24 21.97
C TYR A 192 2.64 17.73 20.83
N MET A 193 3.70 18.46 20.48
CA MET A 193 4.64 18.08 19.41
C MET A 193 5.37 16.78 19.74
N LYS A 194 5.78 16.60 21.00
CA LYS A 194 6.40 15.37 21.47
C LYS A 194 5.48 14.15 21.29
N SER A 195 4.20 14.27 21.66
CA SER A 195 3.20 13.21 21.52
C SER A 195 2.91 12.93 20.05
N LYS A 196 2.79 13.96 19.21
CA LYS A 196 2.62 13.85 17.76
C LYS A 196 3.80 13.13 17.10
N ASN A 197 5.03 13.52 17.45
CA ASN A 197 6.25 12.91 16.89
C ASN A 197 6.39 11.44 17.31
N LYS A 198 6.09 11.09 18.56
CA LYS A 198 6.09 9.70 19.04
C LYS A 198 5.05 8.87 18.30
N LEU A 199 3.84 9.40 18.11
CA LEU A 199 2.77 8.71 17.37
C LEU A 199 3.19 8.44 15.91
N ASN A 200 3.83 9.41 15.25
CA ASN A 200 4.33 9.26 13.90
C ASN A 200 5.54 8.29 13.82
N ALA A 201 6.41 8.30 14.84
CA ALA A 201 7.55 7.39 14.90
C ALA A 201 7.13 5.91 15.03
N ILE A 202 6.02 5.61 15.68
CA ILE A 202 5.49 4.23 15.74
C ILE A 202 5.19 3.72 14.32
N TYR A 203 4.57 4.54 13.48
CA TYR A 203 4.32 4.19 12.09
C TYR A 203 5.62 4.02 11.29
N GLY A 204 6.59 4.92 11.45
CA GLY A 204 7.86 4.87 10.72
C GLY A 204 8.78 3.70 11.14
N MET A 205 8.47 3.00 12.23
CA MET A 205 9.22 1.85 12.75
C MET A 205 8.48 0.51 12.60
N SER A 206 7.27 0.53 12.06
CA SER A 206 6.41 -0.66 11.91
C SER A 206 6.47 -1.28 10.52
#